data_f540fa612ed96e186664d72c954cc263
#
_entry.id   f540fa612ed96e186664d72c954cc263
#
_cell.length_a   1.000
_cell.length_b   1.000
_cell.length_c   1.000
_cell.angle_alpha   90.00
_cell.angle_beta   90.00
_cell.angle_gamma   90.00
#
_symmetry.space_group_name_H-M   'P 1'
#
loop_
_entity.id
_entity.type
_entity.pdbx_description
1 polymer ?
#
loop_
_entity_poly.entity_id
_entity_poly.type
_entity_poly.pdbx_seq_one_letter_code
_entity_poly.pdbx_strand_id
1 'polypeptide(L)'
;FHLRLGESSLTQLYREFLTGALLTECNSSTCCHLIDNQKGKMIPDSAYRLEVKIRKNETCARIKLNQSSIPWFEGEMLEVVNNKIRPAASSLAISIRLTQKEDCLLDKTYSTEYQQTTKAQRFEDSPSANAACLDDMTECLSMATKEIVEEISRDIHLILSLQPKSRH
;
A
#
# COMPACT_ATOMS: atom_id res chain seq x y z
N PHE A 1 0.27 -17.59 -14.86
CA PHE A 1 -0.73 -17.29 -13.82
C PHE A 1 -0.62 -15.81 -13.47
N HIS A 2 -1.72 -15.08 -13.57
CA HIS A 2 -1.80 -13.70 -13.09
C HIS A 2 -2.57 -13.71 -11.78
N LEU A 3 -1.92 -13.41 -10.68
CA LEU A 3 -2.59 -13.10 -9.42
C LEU A 3 -2.95 -11.62 -9.43
N ARG A 4 -4.25 -11.33 -9.48
CA ARG A 4 -4.78 -9.99 -9.31
C ARG A 4 -5.57 -10.01 -8.00
N LEU A 5 -5.18 -9.21 -7.04
CA LEU A 5 -5.94 -9.07 -5.81
C LEU A 5 -7.27 -8.40 -6.13
N GLY A 6 -8.38 -9.11 -5.89
CA GLY A 6 -9.73 -8.63 -6.18
C GLY A 6 -10.17 -7.47 -5.29
N GLU A 7 -11.03 -6.61 -5.85
CA GLU A 7 -11.31 -5.26 -5.34
C GLU A 7 -12.11 -5.15 -4.02
N SER A 8 -12.86 -6.16 -3.57
CA SER A 8 -13.89 -5.89 -2.54
C SER A 8 -13.45 -6.09 -1.08
N SER A 9 -12.85 -7.21 -0.72
CA SER A 9 -12.45 -7.46 0.68
C SER A 9 -11.06 -6.90 1.01
N LEU A 10 -10.16 -6.89 0.03
CA LEU A 10 -8.83 -6.32 0.18
C LEU A 10 -8.84 -4.79 0.23
N THR A 11 -9.85 -4.14 -0.36
CA THR A 11 -10.01 -2.69 -0.27
C THR A 11 -10.27 -2.23 1.16
N GLN A 12 -11.04 -2.99 1.94
CA GLN A 12 -11.28 -2.64 3.34
C GLN A 12 -10.05 -2.85 4.20
N LEU A 13 -9.36 -3.98 4.08
CA LEU A 13 -8.11 -4.25 4.79
C LEU A 13 -7.04 -3.22 4.44
N TYR A 14 -6.94 -2.85 3.16
CA TYR A 14 -6.01 -1.83 2.74
C TYR A 14 -6.37 -0.44 3.28
N ARG A 15 -7.66 -0.09 3.40
CA ARG A 15 -8.08 1.16 4.06
C ARG A 15 -7.66 1.21 5.51
N GLU A 16 -7.85 0.14 6.25
CA GLU A 16 -7.42 0.03 7.65
C GLU A 16 -5.91 0.16 7.79
N PHE A 17 -5.16 -0.52 6.92
CA PHE A 17 -3.71 -0.42 6.85
C PHE A 17 -3.24 1.00 6.53
N LEU A 18 -3.80 1.64 5.49
CA LEU A 18 -3.47 3.01 5.10
C LEU A 18 -3.81 4.01 6.20
N THR A 19 -4.99 3.86 6.85
CA THR A 19 -5.39 4.70 7.98
C THR A 19 -4.39 4.57 9.12
N GLY A 20 -4.01 3.36 9.49
CA GLY A 20 -2.99 3.10 10.52
C GLY A 20 -1.64 3.71 10.19
N ALA A 21 -1.19 3.57 8.94
CA ALA A 21 0.06 4.14 8.47
C ALA A 21 0.06 5.69 8.52
N LEU A 22 -1.02 6.33 8.06
CA LEU A 22 -1.18 7.79 8.13
C LEU A 22 -1.22 8.30 9.58
N LEU A 23 -1.98 7.62 10.47
CA LEU A 23 -2.02 7.96 11.88
C LEU A 23 -0.64 7.87 12.53
N THR A 24 0.10 6.81 12.25
CA THR A 24 1.44 6.60 12.80
C THR A 24 2.41 7.67 12.32
N GLU A 25 2.45 7.91 11.01
CA GLU A 25 3.41 8.83 10.40
C GLU A 25 3.10 10.29 10.77
N CYS A 26 1.85 10.73 10.63
CA CYS A 26 1.49 12.10 10.98
C CYS A 26 1.59 12.39 12.49
N ASN A 27 1.36 11.40 13.34
CA ASN A 27 1.47 11.56 14.80
C ASN A 27 2.91 11.39 15.32
N SER A 28 3.87 11.02 14.47
CA SER A 28 5.28 10.94 14.82
C SER A 28 5.88 12.32 15.15
N SER A 29 5.25 13.38 14.64
CA SER A 29 5.66 14.76 14.91
C SER A 29 4.73 15.44 15.93
N THR A 30 5.28 16.41 16.66
CA THR A 30 4.52 17.20 17.64
C THR A 30 3.62 18.28 17.03
N CYS A 31 3.62 18.43 15.71
CA CYS A 31 2.93 19.52 15.02
C CYS A 31 1.44 19.30 14.85
N CYS A 32 1.00 18.06 14.76
CA CYS A 32 -0.41 17.69 14.61
C CYS A 32 -0.72 16.37 15.33
N HIS A 33 -1.99 16.19 15.64
CA HIS A 33 -2.49 14.93 16.18
C HIS A 33 -3.70 14.50 15.37
N LEU A 34 -3.53 13.45 14.54
CA LEU A 34 -4.59 12.83 13.77
C LEU A 34 -5.38 11.87 14.65
N ILE A 35 -6.70 11.94 14.55
CA ILE A 35 -7.62 11.03 15.24
C ILE A 35 -8.53 10.41 14.19
N ASP A 36 -8.69 9.10 14.23
CA ASP A 36 -9.71 8.42 13.42
C ASP A 36 -11.10 8.66 14.00
N ASN A 37 -11.94 9.38 13.26
CA ASN A 37 -13.28 9.74 13.69
C ASN A 37 -14.37 8.80 13.13
N GLN A 38 -14.12 7.51 13.02
CA GLN A 38 -15.12 6.54 12.55
C GLN A 38 -16.39 6.49 13.42
N LYS A 39 -16.33 6.98 14.67
CA LYS A 39 -17.43 6.91 15.65
C LYS A 39 -18.34 8.14 15.70
N GLY A 40 -18.22 9.07 14.74
CA GLY A 40 -19.14 10.21 14.65
C GLY A 40 -19.11 11.16 15.86
N LYS A 41 -17.99 11.26 16.58
CA LYS A 41 -17.83 12.25 17.65
C LYS A 41 -17.93 13.65 17.07
N MET A 42 -18.56 14.57 17.80
CA MET A 42 -18.57 15.99 17.43
C MET A 42 -17.14 16.48 17.28
N ILE A 43 -16.82 16.98 16.08
CA ILE A 43 -15.54 17.58 15.77
C ILE A 43 -15.63 19.07 16.10
N PRO A 44 -14.71 19.64 16.92
CA PRO A 44 -14.69 21.07 17.15
C PRO A 44 -14.54 21.86 15.84
N ASP A 45 -15.19 23.00 15.73
CA ASP A 45 -15.09 23.86 14.54
C ASP A 45 -13.64 24.32 14.23
N SER A 46 -12.77 24.30 15.21
CA SER A 46 -11.34 24.63 15.07
C SER A 46 -10.50 23.48 14.54
N ALA A 47 -11.04 22.26 14.46
CA ALA A 47 -10.30 21.09 14.02
C ALA A 47 -10.11 21.07 12.50
N TYR A 48 -9.00 20.48 12.08
CA TYR A 48 -8.76 20.15 10.69
C TYR A 48 -9.45 18.83 10.34
N ARG A 49 -9.99 18.76 9.14
CA ARG A 49 -10.60 17.54 8.59
C ARG A 49 -9.75 17.03 7.43
N LEU A 50 -9.28 15.80 7.55
CA LEU A 50 -8.56 15.09 6.50
C LEU A 50 -9.47 14.06 5.84
N GLU A 51 -9.73 14.23 4.55
CA GLU A 51 -10.42 13.25 3.72
C GLU A 51 -9.40 12.50 2.86
N VAL A 52 -9.48 11.17 2.87
CA VAL A 52 -8.59 10.28 2.14
C VAL A 52 -9.41 9.43 1.17
N LYS A 53 -9.07 9.47 -0.13
CA LYS A 53 -9.73 8.68 -1.17
C LYS A 53 -8.70 7.87 -1.96
N ILE A 54 -8.82 6.56 -1.94
CA ILE A 54 -8.02 5.67 -2.77
C ILE A 54 -8.56 5.76 -4.20
N ARG A 55 -7.74 6.23 -5.14
CA ARG A 55 -8.07 6.37 -6.56
C ARG A 55 -7.63 5.17 -7.38
N LYS A 56 -6.47 4.63 -7.02
CA LYS A 56 -5.87 3.47 -7.67
C LYS A 56 -5.15 2.62 -6.62
N ASN A 57 -5.35 1.32 -6.67
CA ASN A 57 -4.61 0.34 -5.89
C ASN A 57 -4.48 -0.92 -6.74
N GLU A 58 -3.42 -1.00 -7.52
CA GLU A 58 -3.12 -2.14 -8.38
C GLU A 58 -1.79 -2.73 -7.98
N THR A 59 -1.83 -3.96 -7.49
CA THR A 59 -0.62 -4.73 -7.17
C THR A 59 -0.67 -6.04 -7.92
N CYS A 60 0.40 -6.36 -8.61
CA CYS A 60 0.48 -7.58 -9.40
C CYS A 60 1.86 -8.22 -9.31
N ALA A 61 1.88 -9.54 -9.37
CA ALA A 61 3.07 -10.32 -9.65
C ALA A 61 2.79 -11.27 -10.81
N ARG A 62 3.80 -11.54 -11.61
CA ARG A 62 3.70 -12.49 -12.71
C ARG A 62 4.61 -13.67 -12.46
N ILE A 63 4.05 -14.86 -12.36
CA ILE A 63 4.83 -16.09 -12.31
C ILE A 63 4.77 -16.75 -13.69
N LYS A 64 5.93 -17.08 -14.23
CA LYS A 64 6.03 -17.98 -15.36
C LYS A 64 6.44 -19.35 -14.83
N LEU A 65 5.49 -20.28 -14.77
CA LEU A 65 5.74 -21.66 -14.40
C LEU A 65 6.26 -22.41 -15.63
N ASN A 66 7.48 -22.92 -15.54
CA ASN A 66 7.98 -23.91 -16.49
C ASN A 66 7.97 -25.25 -15.75
N GLN A 67 6.96 -26.08 -16.03
CA GLN A 67 6.93 -27.46 -15.57
C GLN A 67 7.84 -28.29 -16.50
N SER A 68 8.77 -29.01 -15.93
CA SER A 68 9.53 -30.04 -16.61
C SER A 68 9.47 -31.33 -15.80
N SER A 69 9.16 -32.43 -16.45
CA SER A 69 9.20 -33.75 -15.82
C SER A 69 10.59 -34.34 -16.07
N ILE A 70 11.27 -34.71 -15.02
CA ILE A 70 12.58 -35.37 -15.10
C ILE A 70 12.39 -36.84 -14.70
N PRO A 71 12.91 -37.81 -15.48
CA PRO A 71 12.89 -39.21 -15.06
C PRO A 71 13.60 -39.39 -13.73
N TRP A 72 12.92 -40.01 -12.79
CA TRP A 72 13.44 -40.32 -11.47
C TRP A 72 13.65 -41.86 -11.37
N PHE A 73 14.10 -42.30 -10.22
CA PHE A 73 14.40 -43.71 -9.99
C PHE A 73 13.15 -44.57 -10.13
N GLU A 74 13.27 -45.81 -10.71
CA GLU A 74 12.20 -46.81 -10.87
C GLU A 74 11.00 -46.40 -11.76
N GLY A 75 11.19 -45.46 -12.69
CA GLY A 75 10.13 -45.07 -13.65
C GLY A 75 9.18 -44.01 -13.14
N GLU A 76 9.39 -43.50 -11.95
CA GLU A 76 8.70 -42.30 -11.43
C GLU A 76 9.19 -41.02 -12.13
N MET A 77 8.28 -40.11 -12.39
CA MET A 77 8.59 -38.80 -12.97
C MET A 77 8.59 -37.74 -11.85
N LEU A 78 9.73 -37.14 -11.61
CA LEU A 78 9.81 -36.00 -10.70
C LEU A 78 9.37 -34.74 -11.45
N GLU A 79 8.27 -34.12 -11.02
CA GLU A 79 7.89 -32.80 -11.51
C GLU A 79 8.83 -31.72 -10.92
N VAL A 80 9.62 -31.12 -11.78
CA VAL A 80 10.44 -29.98 -11.41
C VAL A 80 9.78 -28.71 -11.94
N VAL A 81 9.28 -27.92 -11.04
CA VAL A 81 8.69 -26.62 -11.36
C VAL A 81 9.79 -25.56 -11.31
N ASN A 82 10.31 -25.18 -12.47
CA ASN A 82 11.24 -24.06 -12.57
C ASN A 82 10.44 -22.76 -12.72
N ASN A 83 10.39 -21.98 -11.66
CA ASN A 83 9.66 -20.73 -11.64
C ASN A 83 10.63 -19.58 -11.88
N LYS A 84 10.45 -18.85 -12.97
CA LYS A 84 10.97 -17.51 -13.08
C LYS A 84 9.93 -16.56 -12.49
N ILE A 85 10.12 -16.15 -11.24
CA ILE A 85 9.32 -15.08 -10.67
C ILE A 85 9.69 -13.80 -11.42
N ARG A 86 8.70 -13.16 -11.99
CA ARG A 86 8.85 -11.82 -12.55
C ARG A 86 8.69 -10.81 -11.43
N PRO A 87 9.22 -9.59 -11.61
CA PRO A 87 9.10 -8.58 -10.59
C PRO A 87 7.62 -8.35 -10.23
N ALA A 88 7.36 -8.21 -8.95
CA ALA A 88 6.10 -7.70 -8.46
C ALA A 88 6.08 -6.17 -8.63
N ALA A 89 4.92 -5.61 -8.88
CA ALA A 89 4.75 -4.17 -9.02
C ALA A 89 3.48 -3.71 -8.32
N SER A 90 3.55 -2.53 -7.72
CA SER A 90 2.41 -1.85 -7.13
C SER A 90 2.28 -0.45 -7.70
N SER A 91 1.07 -0.06 -8.08
CA SER A 91 0.73 1.28 -8.55
C SER A 91 -0.39 1.82 -7.68
N LEU A 92 -0.12 2.89 -6.96
CA LEU A 92 -1.04 3.52 -6.03
C LEU A 92 -1.33 4.97 -6.45
N ALA A 93 -2.58 5.40 -6.24
CA ALA A 93 -2.95 6.81 -6.29
C ALA A 93 -3.95 7.11 -5.17
N ILE A 94 -3.65 8.12 -4.35
CA ILE A 94 -4.43 8.53 -3.18
C ILE A 94 -4.68 10.02 -3.26
N SER A 95 -5.95 10.43 -3.25
CA SER A 95 -6.34 11.83 -3.15
C SER A 95 -6.55 12.21 -1.69
N ILE A 96 -5.96 13.33 -1.30
CA ILE A 96 -6.04 13.91 0.03
C ILE A 96 -6.69 15.29 -0.08
N ARG A 97 -7.65 15.56 0.81
CA ARG A 97 -8.22 16.87 1.00
C ARG A 97 -8.18 17.25 2.47
N LEU A 98 -7.44 18.32 2.78
CA LEU A 98 -7.35 18.90 4.11
C LEU A 98 -8.16 20.20 4.15
N THR A 99 -9.11 20.27 5.07
CA THR A 99 -9.97 21.44 5.24
C THR A 99 -9.97 21.92 6.69
N GLN A 100 -10.19 23.21 6.88
CA GLN A 100 -10.49 23.79 8.17
C GLN A 100 -11.72 24.68 8.02
N LYS A 101 -12.82 24.36 8.69
CA LYS A 101 -14.14 24.94 8.43
C LYS A 101 -14.50 24.78 6.93
N GLU A 102 -14.67 25.89 6.21
CA GLU A 102 -14.98 25.90 4.77
C GLU A 102 -13.73 26.07 3.88
N ASP A 103 -12.59 26.40 4.49
CA ASP A 103 -11.36 26.62 3.75
C ASP A 103 -10.66 25.32 3.37
N CYS A 104 -10.34 25.18 2.09
CA CYS A 104 -9.55 24.08 1.57
C CYS A 104 -8.05 24.45 1.62
N LEU A 105 -7.30 23.77 2.47
CA LEU A 105 -5.87 24.02 2.67
C LEU A 105 -4.99 23.15 1.77
N LEU A 106 -5.46 21.94 1.43
CA LEU A 106 -4.80 21.01 0.54
C LEU A 106 -5.85 20.21 -0.24
N ASP A 107 -5.68 20.12 -1.54
CA ASP A 107 -6.41 19.18 -2.40
C ASP A 107 -5.41 18.65 -3.44
N LYS A 108 -4.87 17.47 -3.19
CA LYS A 108 -3.79 16.89 -4.00
C LYS A 108 -3.96 15.39 -4.16
N THR A 109 -3.59 14.89 -5.32
CA THR A 109 -3.48 13.45 -5.58
C THR A 109 -2.00 13.06 -5.60
N TYR A 110 -1.64 12.09 -4.78
CA TYR A 110 -0.32 11.48 -4.70
C TYR A 110 -0.36 10.17 -5.46
N SER A 111 0.68 9.88 -6.22
CA SER A 111 0.80 8.64 -6.97
C SER A 111 2.22 8.13 -6.95
N THR A 112 2.37 6.81 -6.80
CA THR A 112 3.66 6.14 -6.88
C THR A 112 3.53 4.82 -7.63
N GLU A 113 4.64 4.41 -8.22
CA GLU A 113 4.82 3.08 -8.82
C GLU A 113 6.07 2.46 -8.22
N TYR A 114 5.89 1.37 -7.50
CA TYR A 114 6.98 0.61 -6.91
C TYR A 114 7.12 -0.73 -7.62
N GLN A 115 8.34 -1.09 -7.98
CA GLN A 115 8.65 -2.35 -8.63
C GLN A 115 9.83 -3.02 -7.93
N GLN A 116 9.64 -4.29 -7.60
CA GLN A 116 10.68 -5.13 -7.03
C GLN A 116 11.12 -6.17 -8.06
N THR A 117 12.42 -6.31 -8.22
CA THR A 117 12.98 -7.36 -9.06
C THR A 117 13.44 -8.51 -8.16
N THR A 118 12.66 -9.59 -8.13
CA THR A 118 13.06 -10.79 -7.42
C THR A 118 13.98 -11.66 -8.27
N LYS A 119 14.95 -12.31 -7.60
CA LYS A 119 15.82 -13.30 -8.25
C LYS A 119 14.99 -14.54 -8.59
N ALA A 120 15.33 -15.18 -9.69
CA ALA A 120 14.74 -16.48 -10.03
C ALA A 120 14.95 -17.46 -8.85
N GLN A 121 13.86 -18.02 -8.36
CA GLN A 121 13.85 -18.94 -7.23
C GLN A 121 13.26 -20.29 -7.70
N ARG A 122 13.76 -21.36 -7.13
CA ARG A 122 13.23 -22.72 -7.37
C ARG A 122 12.29 -23.05 -6.23
N PHE A 123 11.09 -23.52 -6.58
CA PHE A 123 10.08 -23.98 -5.63
C PHE A 123 9.81 -25.44 -5.84
N GLU A 124 9.54 -26.14 -4.75
CA GLU A 124 9.23 -27.57 -4.77
C GLU A 124 7.82 -27.83 -5.27
N ASP A 125 6.91 -26.86 -5.08
CA ASP A 125 5.50 -26.99 -5.46
C ASP A 125 4.88 -25.62 -5.85
N SER A 126 3.69 -25.68 -6.46
CA SER A 126 2.94 -24.49 -6.84
C SER A 126 2.42 -23.66 -5.65
N PRO A 127 1.97 -24.25 -4.52
CA PRO A 127 1.61 -23.49 -3.32
C PRO A 127 2.75 -22.63 -2.79
N SER A 128 3.97 -23.16 -2.68
CA SER A 128 5.15 -22.40 -2.23
C SER A 128 5.49 -21.23 -3.17
N ALA A 129 5.36 -21.44 -4.49
CA ALA A 129 5.54 -20.41 -5.49
C ALA A 129 4.48 -19.29 -5.37
N ASN A 130 3.23 -19.66 -5.11
CA ASN A 130 2.14 -18.71 -4.91
C ASN A 130 2.33 -17.90 -3.61
N ALA A 131 2.74 -18.55 -2.53
CA ALA A 131 3.04 -17.87 -1.27
C ALA A 131 4.14 -16.81 -1.45
N ALA A 132 5.26 -17.16 -2.09
CA ALA A 132 6.33 -16.23 -2.38
C ALA A 132 5.87 -15.03 -3.25
N CYS A 133 4.96 -15.27 -4.20
CA CYS A 133 4.36 -14.18 -4.97
C CYS A 133 3.51 -13.23 -4.13
N LEU A 134 2.73 -13.77 -3.20
CA LEU A 134 1.93 -12.96 -2.29
C LEU A 134 2.81 -12.12 -1.37
N ASP A 135 3.92 -12.69 -0.90
CA ASP A 135 4.90 -11.96 -0.08
C ASP A 135 5.53 -10.81 -0.88
N ASP A 136 5.99 -11.06 -2.12
CA ASP A 136 6.54 -10.04 -3.00
C ASP A 136 5.52 -8.92 -3.30
N MET A 137 4.25 -9.28 -3.54
CA MET A 137 3.18 -8.30 -3.76
C MET A 137 2.91 -7.47 -2.51
N THR A 138 2.90 -8.11 -1.34
CA THR A 138 2.69 -7.43 -0.05
C THR A 138 3.82 -6.46 0.23
N GLU A 139 5.05 -6.84 -0.04
CA GLU A 139 6.22 -5.97 0.11
C GLU A 139 6.14 -4.76 -0.84
N CYS A 140 5.84 -4.98 -2.13
CA CYS A 140 5.66 -3.90 -3.10
C CYS A 140 4.56 -2.91 -2.68
N LEU A 141 3.41 -3.42 -2.22
CA LEU A 141 2.31 -2.59 -1.75
C LEU A 141 2.70 -1.80 -0.50
N SER A 142 3.41 -2.43 0.43
CA SER A 142 3.88 -1.79 1.66
C SER A 142 4.87 -0.65 1.36
N MET A 143 5.84 -0.89 0.47
CA MET A 143 6.81 0.13 0.08
C MET A 143 6.17 1.30 -0.66
N ALA A 144 5.28 1.03 -1.61
CA ALA A 144 4.53 2.07 -2.32
C ALA A 144 3.65 2.89 -1.35
N THR A 145 3.02 2.23 -0.37
CA THR A 145 2.22 2.92 0.64
C THR A 145 3.09 3.81 1.53
N LYS A 146 4.26 3.32 1.95
CA LYS A 146 5.20 4.08 2.76
C LYS A 146 5.62 5.38 2.06
N GLU A 147 6.02 5.30 0.79
CA GLU A 147 6.42 6.48 0.01
C GLU A 147 5.31 7.54 -0.06
N ILE A 148 4.07 7.12 -0.36
CA ILE A 148 2.91 8.04 -0.42
C ILE A 148 2.62 8.65 0.95
N VAL A 149 2.62 7.85 2.01
CA VAL A 149 2.31 8.31 3.37
C VAL A 149 3.34 9.31 3.87
N GLU A 150 4.62 9.08 3.60
CA GLU A 150 5.70 10.02 3.94
C GLU A 150 5.54 11.36 3.18
N GLU A 151 5.16 11.33 1.90
CA GLU A 151 4.91 12.55 1.12
C GLU A 151 3.69 13.32 1.63
N ILE A 152 2.59 12.62 1.90
CA ILE A 152 1.37 13.21 2.48
C ILE A 152 1.67 13.85 3.84
N SER A 153 2.36 13.14 4.72
CA SER A 153 2.73 13.64 6.05
C SER A 153 3.57 14.90 5.97
N ARG A 154 4.55 14.93 5.07
CA ARG A 154 5.40 16.09 4.83
C ARG A 154 4.59 17.32 4.41
N ASP A 155 3.68 17.15 3.44
CA ASP A 155 2.85 18.24 2.94
C ASP A 155 1.88 18.75 4.01
N ILE A 156 1.26 17.86 4.79
CA ILE A 156 0.40 18.25 5.93
C ILE A 156 1.19 19.05 6.96
N HIS A 157 2.36 18.57 7.36
CA HIS A 157 3.20 19.27 8.34
C HIS A 157 3.63 20.66 7.84
N LEU A 158 3.99 20.76 6.55
CA LEU A 158 4.36 22.04 5.95
C LEU A 158 3.20 23.02 6.01
N ILE A 159 2.00 22.62 5.60
CA ILE A 159 0.81 23.47 5.59
C ILE A 159 0.45 23.91 7.02
N LEU A 160 0.43 22.99 7.97
CA LEU A 160 0.08 23.30 9.36
C LEU A 160 1.13 24.20 10.04
N SER A 161 2.40 24.09 9.65
CA SER A 161 3.46 24.97 10.16
C SER A 161 3.37 26.42 9.66
N LEU A 162 2.77 26.61 8.47
CA LEU A 162 2.57 27.94 7.88
C LEU A 162 1.31 28.63 8.40
N GLN A 163 0.41 27.92 9.08
CA GLN A 163 -0.77 28.53 9.67
C GLN A 163 -0.38 29.42 10.87
N PRO A 164 -0.89 30.66 10.95
CA PRO A 164 -0.62 31.51 12.09
C PRO A 164 -1.14 30.83 13.35
N LYS A 165 -0.24 30.60 14.32
CA LYS A 165 -0.65 30.06 15.62
C LYS A 165 -1.69 31.03 16.21
N SER A 166 -2.94 30.59 16.24
CA SER A 166 -3.99 31.33 16.93
C SER A 166 -3.52 31.50 18.38
N ARG A 167 -3.11 32.74 18.72
CA ARG A 167 -2.78 33.07 20.11
C ARG A 167 -4.09 33.01 20.87
N HIS A 168 -4.24 32.00 21.69
CA HIS A 168 -5.21 32.00 22.78
C HIS A 168 -4.68 32.77 23.97
#